data_5b3a1772a60a0018e6b39cbe1cdbc4a8
#
_entry.id   5b3a1772a60a0018e6b39cbe1cdbc4a8
#
_cell.length_a   1.000
_cell.length_b   1.000
_cell.length_c   1.000
_cell.angle_alpha   90.00
_cell.angle_beta   90.00
_cell.angle_gamma   90.00
#
_symmetry.space_group_name_H-M   'P 1'
#
loop_
_entity.id
_entity.type
_entity.pdbx_description
1 polymer ?
#
loop_
_entity_poly.entity_id
_entity_poly.type
_entity_poly.pdbx_seq_one_letter_code
_entity_poly.pdbx_strand_id
1 'polypeptide(L)'
;MQVAVIGLGRFGSALANILIEGGHEVIVVDKDEKLVQAFENLAEQPIVGDATDETLLRTLGVHNLDAVVVAIGDDVEASVLACISLLDMGAKYIIAKAENDKHAKILKKIGVHKVIQPEKDAAKSIADHLMYPKLFEKFNVGENHSIVELKAPKMFWDKSLKELELTKRYNILVIAIRRRQPVFDKKGEMVGYKEEIIAPPPANTVILEHDVLVILAPNDKLKEMEEWK
;
A
#
# COMPACT_ATOMS: atom_id res chain seq x y z
N MET A 1 19.01 1.54 -1.60
CA MET A 1 18.74 0.14 -2.05
C MET A 1 18.95 0.08 -3.55
N GLN A 2 19.46 -1.06 -4.03
CA GLN A 2 19.56 -1.35 -5.46
C GLN A 2 18.43 -2.28 -5.88
N VAL A 3 17.58 -1.84 -6.79
CA VAL A 3 16.37 -2.57 -7.20
C VAL A 3 16.31 -2.68 -8.72
N ALA A 4 16.02 -3.87 -9.25
CA ALA A 4 15.67 -4.01 -10.66
C ALA A 4 14.15 -4.05 -10.83
N VAL A 5 13.63 -3.31 -11.81
CA VAL A 5 12.23 -3.36 -12.25
C VAL A 5 12.19 -3.89 -13.68
N ILE A 6 11.61 -5.07 -13.85
CA ILE A 6 11.50 -5.79 -15.12
C ILE A 6 10.06 -5.71 -15.61
N GLY A 7 9.87 -5.09 -16.77
CA GLY A 7 8.57 -4.73 -17.32
C GLY A 7 8.17 -3.30 -16.95
N LEU A 8 8.18 -2.41 -17.94
CA LEU A 8 7.89 -0.98 -17.79
C LEU A 8 6.48 -0.60 -18.29
N GLY A 9 5.54 -1.52 -18.15
CA GLY A 9 4.13 -1.19 -18.31
C GLY A 9 3.66 -0.17 -17.26
N ARG A 10 2.37 0.13 -17.21
CA ARG A 10 1.79 1.15 -16.29
C ARG A 10 2.24 1.00 -14.83
N PHE A 11 2.21 -0.23 -14.32
CA PHE A 11 2.62 -0.50 -12.93
C PHE A 11 4.14 -0.38 -12.74
N GLY A 12 4.93 -1.03 -13.61
CA GLY A 12 6.39 -1.03 -13.49
C GLY A 12 6.98 0.36 -13.63
N SER A 13 6.53 1.16 -14.59
CA SER A 13 6.98 2.56 -14.75
C SER A 13 6.61 3.42 -13.55
N ALA A 14 5.40 3.30 -13.01
CA ALA A 14 5.01 4.05 -11.81
C ALA A 14 5.87 3.67 -10.61
N LEU A 15 6.12 2.36 -10.41
CA LEU A 15 6.97 1.87 -9.32
C LEU A 15 8.41 2.37 -9.47
N ALA A 16 8.99 2.28 -10.68
CA ALA A 16 10.35 2.73 -10.93
C ALA A 16 10.51 4.23 -10.61
N ASN A 17 9.58 5.08 -11.06
CA ASN A 17 9.60 6.51 -10.74
C ASN A 17 9.54 6.77 -9.23
N ILE A 18 8.63 6.13 -8.51
CA ILE A 18 8.51 6.29 -7.05
C ILE A 18 9.81 5.90 -6.33
N LEU A 19 10.46 4.80 -6.76
CA LEU A 19 11.72 4.35 -6.17
C LEU A 19 12.86 5.33 -6.46
N ILE A 20 12.95 5.86 -7.69
CA ILE A 20 13.94 6.85 -8.08
C ILE A 20 13.75 8.15 -7.30
N GLU A 21 12.51 8.66 -7.20
CA GLU A 21 12.18 9.84 -6.40
C GLU A 21 12.49 9.63 -4.91
N GLY A 22 12.38 8.40 -4.44
CA GLY A 22 12.80 7.99 -3.09
C GLY A 22 14.31 7.88 -2.88
N GLY A 23 15.12 8.18 -3.91
CA GLY A 23 16.58 8.14 -3.83
C GLY A 23 17.18 6.74 -3.90
N HIS A 24 16.49 5.78 -4.51
CA HIS A 24 16.99 4.42 -4.73
C HIS A 24 17.68 4.28 -6.08
N GLU A 25 18.67 3.41 -6.16
CA GLU A 25 19.34 3.02 -7.42
C GLU A 25 18.46 1.99 -8.14
N VAL A 26 17.90 2.38 -9.28
CA VAL A 26 16.93 1.54 -10.01
C VAL A 26 17.48 1.17 -11.36
N ILE A 27 17.55 -0.14 -11.61
CA ILE A 27 17.78 -0.73 -12.93
C ILE A 27 16.40 -0.98 -13.55
N VAL A 28 16.19 -0.55 -14.78
CA VAL A 28 14.93 -0.81 -15.49
C VAL A 28 15.18 -1.66 -16.72
N VAL A 29 14.31 -2.64 -16.94
CA VAL A 29 14.41 -3.58 -18.07
C VAL A 29 13.05 -3.71 -18.76
N ASP A 30 13.02 -3.52 -20.06
CA ASP A 30 11.85 -3.83 -20.90
C ASP A 30 12.30 -4.17 -22.33
N LYS A 31 11.50 -4.97 -23.04
CA LYS A 31 11.74 -5.26 -24.45
C LYS A 31 11.36 -4.10 -25.38
N ASP A 32 10.50 -3.19 -24.94
CA ASP A 32 10.11 -2.00 -25.66
C ASP A 32 11.09 -0.86 -25.40
N GLU A 33 11.92 -0.54 -26.42
CA GLU A 33 12.91 0.54 -26.37
C GLU A 33 12.29 1.88 -25.97
N LYS A 34 11.06 2.18 -26.39
CA LYS A 34 10.39 3.46 -26.07
C LYS A 34 10.12 3.60 -24.59
N LEU A 35 9.76 2.51 -23.92
CA LEU A 35 9.51 2.50 -22.49
C LEU A 35 10.83 2.69 -21.72
N VAL A 36 11.89 2.05 -22.17
CA VAL A 36 13.24 2.18 -21.56
C VAL A 36 13.80 3.59 -21.76
N GLN A 37 13.62 4.18 -22.95
CA GLN A 37 14.11 5.52 -23.27
C GLN A 37 13.54 6.60 -22.33
N ALA A 38 12.33 6.41 -21.81
CA ALA A 38 11.75 7.33 -20.82
C ALA A 38 12.54 7.38 -19.50
N PHE A 39 13.39 6.39 -19.23
CA PHE A 39 14.23 6.29 -18.04
C PHE A 39 15.70 6.55 -18.27
N GLU A 40 16.12 6.94 -19.48
CA GLU A 40 17.53 7.14 -19.85
C GLU A 40 18.30 8.09 -18.93
N ASN A 41 17.64 9.13 -18.43
CA ASN A 41 18.24 10.13 -17.55
C ASN A 41 17.76 10.02 -16.09
N LEU A 42 16.99 8.99 -15.76
CA LEU A 42 16.37 8.82 -14.45
C LEU A 42 16.87 7.59 -13.71
N ALA A 43 16.96 6.47 -14.41
CA ALA A 43 17.39 5.20 -13.84
C ALA A 43 18.92 5.10 -13.81
N GLU A 44 19.45 4.34 -12.85
CA GLU A 44 20.89 4.02 -12.77
C GLU A 44 21.34 3.24 -14.00
N GLN A 45 20.52 2.31 -14.48
CA GLN A 45 20.82 1.53 -15.67
C GLN A 45 19.52 1.19 -16.43
N PRO A 46 19.22 1.87 -17.52
CA PRO A 46 18.14 1.53 -18.43
C PRO A 46 18.62 0.46 -19.44
N ILE A 47 17.88 -0.65 -19.55
CA ILE A 47 18.26 -1.79 -20.39
C ILE A 47 17.10 -2.20 -21.29
N VAL A 48 17.35 -2.23 -22.60
CA VAL A 48 16.42 -2.82 -23.58
C VAL A 48 16.75 -4.29 -23.71
N GLY A 49 15.77 -5.16 -23.42
CA GLY A 49 15.96 -6.60 -23.57
C GLY A 49 14.81 -7.44 -23.09
N ASP A 50 14.83 -8.70 -23.47
CA ASP A 50 13.83 -9.71 -23.09
C ASP A 50 14.21 -10.35 -21.76
N ALA A 51 13.31 -10.30 -20.79
CA ALA A 51 13.50 -10.86 -19.46
C ALA A 51 13.53 -12.39 -19.45
N THR A 52 13.21 -13.06 -20.55
CA THR A 52 13.37 -14.52 -20.72
C THR A 52 14.79 -14.91 -21.12
N ASP A 53 15.62 -13.93 -21.53
CA ASP A 53 17.04 -14.18 -21.84
C ASP A 53 17.87 -14.22 -20.54
N GLU A 54 18.29 -15.42 -20.18
CA GLU A 54 19.14 -15.63 -19.01
C GLU A 54 20.48 -14.89 -19.10
N THR A 55 21.01 -14.68 -20.31
CA THR A 55 22.26 -13.95 -20.51
C THR A 55 22.09 -12.51 -20.07
N LEU A 56 20.97 -11.88 -20.45
CA LEU A 56 20.60 -10.56 -20.00
C LEU A 56 20.49 -10.50 -18.46
N LEU A 57 19.70 -11.41 -17.87
CA LEU A 57 19.51 -11.43 -16.42
C LEU A 57 20.81 -11.62 -15.64
N ARG A 58 21.77 -12.38 -16.16
CA ARG A 58 23.11 -12.53 -15.57
C ARG A 58 23.89 -11.20 -15.56
N THR A 59 23.72 -10.37 -16.59
CA THR A 59 24.40 -9.05 -16.64
C THR A 59 23.91 -8.08 -15.57
N LEU A 60 22.70 -8.29 -15.05
CA LEU A 60 22.15 -7.46 -13.97
C LEU A 60 22.81 -7.69 -12.61
N GLY A 61 23.56 -8.80 -12.46
CA GLY A 61 24.17 -9.14 -11.17
C GLY A 61 23.12 -9.31 -10.06
N VAL A 62 22.00 -10.01 -10.36
CA VAL A 62 20.79 -10.07 -9.52
C VAL A 62 21.04 -10.51 -8.07
N HIS A 63 22.11 -11.31 -7.83
CA HIS A 63 22.50 -11.73 -6.48
C HIS A 63 23.02 -10.58 -5.60
N ASN A 64 23.43 -9.46 -6.21
CA ASN A 64 23.87 -8.25 -5.49
C ASN A 64 22.71 -7.31 -5.17
N LEU A 65 21.63 -7.35 -5.96
CA LEU A 65 20.49 -6.49 -5.80
C LEU A 65 19.74 -6.78 -4.48
N ASP A 66 19.15 -5.75 -3.90
CA ASP A 66 18.32 -5.88 -2.71
C ASP A 66 16.96 -6.49 -3.04
N ALA A 67 16.42 -6.17 -4.22
CA ALA A 67 15.16 -6.73 -4.72
C ALA A 67 15.09 -6.71 -6.25
N VAL A 68 14.31 -7.64 -6.81
CA VAL A 68 13.91 -7.63 -8.22
C VAL A 68 12.40 -7.65 -8.30
N VAL A 69 11.81 -6.73 -9.08
CA VAL A 69 10.37 -6.66 -9.31
C VAL A 69 10.07 -7.09 -10.73
N VAL A 70 9.36 -8.19 -10.89
CA VAL A 70 8.86 -8.66 -12.19
C VAL A 70 7.45 -8.12 -12.38
N ALA A 71 7.32 -7.06 -13.18
CA ALA A 71 6.09 -6.32 -13.45
C ALA A 71 5.44 -6.68 -14.80
N ILE A 72 5.86 -7.79 -15.42
CA ILE A 72 5.29 -8.33 -16.66
C ILE A 72 3.89 -8.87 -16.33
N GLY A 73 2.84 -8.29 -16.92
CA GLY A 73 1.45 -8.65 -16.60
C GLY A 73 0.73 -9.38 -17.73
N ASP A 74 0.97 -9.01 -18.97
CA ASP A 74 0.28 -9.47 -20.17
C ASP A 74 0.87 -10.77 -20.77
N ASP A 75 2.08 -11.14 -20.38
CA ASP A 75 2.76 -12.37 -20.78
C ASP A 75 3.09 -13.23 -19.55
N VAL A 76 2.16 -14.14 -19.22
CA VAL A 76 2.29 -15.04 -18.07
C VAL A 76 3.49 -15.99 -18.21
N GLU A 77 3.77 -16.45 -19.43
CA GLU A 77 4.89 -17.34 -19.70
C GLU A 77 6.22 -16.63 -19.45
N ALA A 78 6.42 -15.45 -20.05
CA ALA A 78 7.62 -14.66 -19.83
C ALA A 78 7.81 -14.28 -18.35
N SER A 79 6.73 -13.90 -17.65
CA SER A 79 6.79 -13.61 -16.22
C SER A 79 7.26 -14.79 -15.38
N VAL A 80 6.72 -15.99 -15.65
CA VAL A 80 7.10 -17.22 -14.92
C VAL A 80 8.54 -17.63 -15.22
N LEU A 81 8.96 -17.59 -16.49
CA LEU A 81 10.33 -17.93 -16.90
C LEU A 81 11.35 -16.98 -16.27
N ALA A 82 11.09 -15.67 -16.34
CA ALA A 82 11.94 -14.67 -15.70
C ALA A 82 12.07 -14.92 -14.18
N CYS A 83 10.96 -15.21 -13.49
CA CYS A 83 10.99 -15.53 -12.06
C CYS A 83 11.80 -16.78 -11.73
N ILE A 84 11.69 -17.85 -12.54
CA ILE A 84 12.48 -19.09 -12.36
C ILE A 84 13.97 -18.76 -12.51
N SER A 85 14.37 -18.11 -13.61
CA SER A 85 15.77 -17.74 -13.85
C SER A 85 16.33 -16.85 -12.73
N LEU A 86 15.56 -15.89 -12.22
CA LEU A 86 15.97 -15.04 -11.10
C LEU A 86 16.16 -15.84 -9.80
N LEU A 87 15.30 -16.82 -9.52
CA LEU A 87 15.44 -17.72 -8.37
C LEU A 87 16.70 -18.57 -8.49
N ASP A 88 16.94 -19.16 -9.66
CA ASP A 88 18.11 -20.00 -9.94
C ASP A 88 19.42 -19.19 -9.87
N MET A 89 19.40 -17.90 -10.20
CA MET A 89 20.51 -16.97 -10.06
C MET A 89 20.71 -16.43 -8.64
N GLY A 90 19.87 -16.83 -7.68
CA GLY A 90 20.02 -16.46 -6.28
C GLY A 90 19.60 -15.02 -5.96
N ALA A 91 18.61 -14.47 -6.65
CA ALA A 91 18.03 -13.17 -6.30
C ALA A 91 17.50 -13.17 -4.85
N LYS A 92 17.92 -12.18 -4.05
CA LYS A 92 17.61 -12.12 -2.60
C LYS A 92 16.14 -11.98 -2.30
N TYR A 93 15.44 -11.15 -3.08
CA TYR A 93 14.03 -10.88 -2.89
C TYR A 93 13.33 -10.59 -4.21
N ILE A 94 12.37 -11.42 -4.58
CA ILE A 94 11.61 -11.28 -5.81
C ILE A 94 10.17 -10.92 -5.48
N ILE A 95 9.69 -9.82 -6.07
CA ILE A 95 8.30 -9.43 -6.08
C ILE A 95 7.78 -9.64 -7.50
N ALA A 96 6.68 -10.37 -7.69
CA ALA A 96 6.11 -10.54 -9.02
C ALA A 96 4.65 -10.08 -9.08
N LYS A 97 4.33 -9.36 -10.15
CA LYS A 97 2.95 -9.00 -10.50
C LYS A 97 2.26 -10.21 -11.13
N ALA A 98 1.12 -10.60 -10.61
CA ALA A 98 0.29 -11.63 -11.20
C ALA A 98 -0.92 -11.02 -11.92
N GLU A 99 -1.16 -11.47 -13.14
CA GLU A 99 -2.30 -11.07 -13.98
C GLU A 99 -3.63 -11.54 -13.38
N ASN A 100 -3.66 -12.76 -12.85
CA ASN A 100 -4.84 -13.40 -12.31
C ASN A 100 -4.51 -14.41 -11.21
N ASP A 101 -5.53 -15.00 -10.59
CA ASP A 101 -5.36 -15.94 -9.47
C ASP A 101 -4.61 -17.23 -9.87
N LYS A 102 -4.72 -17.70 -11.13
CA LYS A 102 -3.98 -18.86 -11.60
C LYS A 102 -2.49 -18.54 -11.71
N HIS A 103 -2.16 -17.40 -12.30
CA HIS A 103 -0.78 -16.90 -12.38
C HIS A 103 -0.19 -16.70 -10.97
N ALA A 104 -0.93 -16.04 -10.07
CA ALA A 104 -0.50 -15.86 -8.68
C ALA A 104 -0.20 -17.20 -7.98
N LYS A 105 -1.00 -18.23 -8.25
CA LYS A 105 -0.78 -19.57 -7.69
C LYS A 105 0.50 -20.23 -8.24
N ILE A 106 0.80 -20.05 -9.52
CA ILE A 106 2.04 -20.55 -10.13
C ILE A 106 3.23 -19.84 -9.50
N LEU A 107 3.26 -18.51 -9.48
CA LEU A 107 4.35 -17.72 -8.91
C LEU A 107 4.65 -18.09 -7.44
N LYS A 108 3.61 -18.28 -6.63
CA LYS A 108 3.77 -18.75 -5.25
C LYS A 108 4.36 -20.16 -5.18
N LYS A 109 3.95 -21.05 -6.09
CA LYS A 109 4.45 -22.45 -6.10
C LYS A 109 5.91 -22.58 -6.52
N ILE A 110 6.39 -21.73 -7.42
CA ILE A 110 7.80 -21.71 -7.82
C ILE A 110 8.71 -21.03 -6.79
N GLY A 111 8.16 -20.40 -5.75
CA GLY A 111 8.95 -19.84 -4.65
C GLY A 111 9.19 -18.33 -4.73
N VAL A 112 8.41 -17.58 -5.53
CA VAL A 112 8.47 -16.11 -5.53
C VAL A 112 8.15 -15.57 -4.14
N HIS A 113 9.00 -14.70 -3.62
CA HIS A 113 8.94 -14.20 -2.24
C HIS A 113 7.66 -13.38 -1.96
N LYS A 114 7.24 -12.56 -2.91
CA LYS A 114 6.00 -11.76 -2.80
C LYS A 114 5.27 -11.71 -4.14
N VAL A 115 4.00 -12.07 -4.14
CA VAL A 115 3.13 -11.97 -5.32
C VAL A 115 2.08 -10.90 -5.06
N ILE A 116 1.93 -9.98 -5.99
CA ILE A 116 0.98 -8.85 -5.92
C ILE A 116 0.00 -8.91 -7.08
N GLN A 117 -1.20 -8.40 -6.87
CA GLN A 117 -2.25 -8.22 -7.89
C GLN A 117 -2.79 -6.78 -7.80
N PRO A 118 -2.03 -5.77 -8.29
CA PRO A 118 -2.34 -4.35 -8.06
C PRO A 118 -3.77 -3.95 -8.43
N GLU A 119 -4.28 -4.45 -9.54
CA GLU A 119 -5.63 -4.17 -10.02
C GLU A 119 -6.71 -4.73 -9.07
N LYS A 120 -6.49 -5.94 -8.55
CA LYS A 120 -7.40 -6.59 -7.59
C LYS A 120 -7.35 -5.90 -6.23
N ASP A 121 -6.16 -5.53 -5.79
CA ASP A 121 -5.95 -4.83 -4.51
C ASP A 121 -6.58 -3.43 -4.55
N ALA A 122 -6.39 -2.68 -5.64
CA ALA A 122 -7.03 -1.38 -5.86
C ALA A 122 -8.56 -1.51 -5.94
N ALA A 123 -9.09 -2.48 -6.70
CA ALA A 123 -10.52 -2.73 -6.78
C ALA A 123 -11.14 -3.07 -5.43
N LYS A 124 -10.43 -3.87 -4.61
CA LYS A 124 -10.86 -4.19 -3.24
C LYS A 124 -10.90 -2.95 -2.36
N SER A 125 -9.89 -2.09 -2.44
CA SER A 125 -9.85 -0.83 -1.68
C SER A 125 -11.02 0.08 -2.03
N ILE A 126 -11.32 0.24 -3.33
CA ILE A 126 -12.47 1.04 -3.80
C ILE A 126 -13.79 0.42 -3.35
N ALA A 127 -13.93 -0.91 -3.45
CA ALA A 127 -15.13 -1.60 -3.01
C ALA A 127 -15.36 -1.45 -1.49
N ASP A 128 -14.31 -1.57 -0.68
CA ASP A 128 -14.37 -1.34 0.76
C ASP A 128 -14.86 0.10 1.05
N HIS A 129 -14.32 1.10 0.35
CA HIS A 129 -14.75 2.49 0.50
C HIS A 129 -16.23 2.73 0.11
N LEU A 130 -16.70 2.08 -0.95
CA LEU A 130 -18.11 2.16 -1.38
C LEU A 130 -19.06 1.42 -0.44
N MET A 131 -18.62 0.29 0.12
CA MET A 131 -19.42 -0.49 1.08
C MET A 131 -19.49 0.14 2.47
N TYR A 132 -18.46 0.90 2.85
CA TYR A 132 -18.32 1.52 4.17
C TYR A 132 -18.01 3.01 4.05
N PRO A 133 -18.95 3.86 3.59
CA PRO A 133 -18.70 5.27 3.29
C PRO A 133 -18.37 6.12 4.52
N LYS A 134 -18.68 5.66 5.73
CA LYS A 134 -18.27 6.33 6.98
C LYS A 134 -16.87 5.92 7.44
N LEU A 135 -16.31 4.83 6.88
CA LEU A 135 -14.96 4.37 7.15
C LEU A 135 -14.06 4.89 6.02
N PHE A 136 -13.27 5.93 6.29
CA PHE A 136 -12.47 6.60 5.25
C PHE A 136 -11.32 5.75 4.72
N GLU A 137 -10.65 5.01 5.60
CA GLU A 137 -9.53 4.13 5.25
C GLU A 137 -9.64 2.81 6.00
N LYS A 138 -9.18 1.72 5.37
CA LYS A 138 -9.17 0.39 5.94
C LYS A 138 -7.87 -0.34 5.64
N PHE A 139 -7.16 -0.71 6.69
CA PHE A 139 -5.95 -1.54 6.62
C PHE A 139 -6.20 -2.87 7.33
N ASN A 140 -6.06 -3.98 6.61
CA ASN A 140 -6.22 -5.30 7.22
C ASN A 140 -5.04 -5.62 8.14
N VAL A 141 -5.35 -6.04 9.37
CA VAL A 141 -4.38 -6.54 10.36
C VAL A 141 -4.65 -8.02 10.56
N GLY A 142 -3.93 -8.84 9.80
CA GLY A 142 -4.20 -10.27 9.72
C GLY A 142 -5.55 -10.57 9.01
N GLU A 143 -6.16 -11.71 9.35
CA GLU A 143 -7.38 -12.19 8.68
C GLU A 143 -8.67 -11.58 9.25
N ASN A 144 -8.69 -11.28 10.54
CA ASN A 144 -9.93 -11.02 11.28
C ASN A 144 -10.05 -9.59 11.82
N HIS A 145 -9.01 -8.75 11.70
CA HIS A 145 -9.01 -7.39 12.24
C HIS A 145 -8.61 -6.38 11.17
N SER A 146 -9.09 -5.16 11.33
CA SER A 146 -8.68 -4.02 10.51
C SER A 146 -8.45 -2.79 11.36
N ILE A 147 -7.50 -1.96 10.92
CA ILE A 147 -7.44 -0.56 11.35
C ILE A 147 -8.34 0.21 10.38
N VAL A 148 -9.24 1.02 10.92
CA VAL A 148 -10.16 1.83 10.14
C VAL A 148 -10.22 3.25 10.68
N GLU A 149 -10.47 4.21 9.80
CA GLU A 149 -10.78 5.58 10.16
C GLU A 149 -12.29 5.80 10.14
N LEU A 150 -12.83 6.23 11.28
CA LEU A 150 -14.25 6.45 11.47
C LEU A 150 -14.49 7.90 11.91
N LYS A 151 -15.35 8.63 11.20
CA LYS A 151 -15.85 9.91 11.74
C LYS A 151 -16.56 9.66 13.06
N ALA A 152 -16.23 10.45 14.09
CA ALA A 152 -16.81 10.29 15.41
C ALA A 152 -18.34 10.27 15.36
N PRO A 153 -19.00 9.16 15.75
CA PRO A 153 -20.46 9.08 15.79
C PRO A 153 -21.02 10.05 16.83
N LYS A 154 -22.19 10.60 16.58
CA LYS A 154 -22.85 11.54 17.50
C LYS A 154 -23.01 11.00 18.92
N MET A 155 -23.24 9.69 19.03
CA MET A 155 -23.36 9.00 20.33
C MET A 155 -22.08 9.04 21.19
N PHE A 156 -20.92 9.40 20.59
CA PHE A 156 -19.64 9.50 21.28
C PHE A 156 -19.26 10.94 21.65
N TRP A 157 -19.94 11.95 21.07
CA TRP A 157 -19.62 13.34 21.29
C TRP A 157 -19.74 13.72 22.76
N ASP A 158 -18.87 14.61 23.19
CA ASP A 158 -18.80 15.17 24.55
C ASP A 158 -18.55 14.12 25.65
N LYS A 159 -18.14 12.90 25.25
CA LYS A 159 -17.77 11.83 26.19
C LYS A 159 -16.29 11.51 26.07
N SER A 160 -15.67 11.20 27.19
CA SER A 160 -14.30 10.72 27.22
C SER A 160 -14.19 9.24 26.76
N LEU A 161 -13.01 8.84 26.28
CA LEU A 161 -12.74 7.44 25.97
C LEU A 161 -12.99 6.50 27.16
N LYS A 162 -12.72 7.00 28.38
CA LYS A 162 -12.99 6.27 29.62
C LYS A 162 -14.47 6.00 29.82
N GLU A 163 -15.33 6.99 29.62
CA GLU A 163 -16.80 6.87 29.76
C GLU A 163 -17.40 5.98 28.69
N LEU A 164 -16.83 6.01 27.49
CA LEU A 164 -17.30 5.21 26.35
C LEU A 164 -17.00 3.72 26.52
N GLU A 165 -15.95 3.34 27.26
CA GLU A 165 -15.52 1.94 27.47
C GLU A 165 -15.48 1.12 26.17
N LEU A 166 -15.01 1.71 25.05
CA LEU A 166 -15.15 1.15 23.71
C LEU A 166 -14.55 -0.25 23.55
N THR A 167 -13.43 -0.50 24.21
CA THR A 167 -12.80 -1.83 24.21
C THR A 167 -13.69 -2.87 24.88
N LYS A 168 -14.33 -2.50 26.00
CA LYS A 168 -15.16 -3.44 26.77
C LYS A 168 -16.51 -3.70 26.10
N ARG A 169 -17.13 -2.65 25.53
CA ARG A 169 -18.49 -2.73 24.95
C ARG A 169 -18.49 -3.27 23.53
N TYR A 170 -17.51 -2.87 22.71
CA TYR A 170 -17.52 -3.11 21.28
C TYR A 170 -16.29 -3.89 20.79
N ASN A 171 -15.34 -4.21 21.69
CA ASN A 171 -14.07 -4.86 21.34
C ASN A 171 -13.26 -4.07 20.33
N ILE A 172 -13.28 -2.74 20.42
CA ILE A 172 -12.51 -1.82 19.56
C ILE A 172 -11.52 -1.01 20.38
N LEU A 173 -10.35 -0.74 19.80
CA LEU A 173 -9.31 0.08 20.42
C LEU A 173 -9.11 1.36 19.60
N VAL A 174 -9.23 2.52 20.22
CA VAL A 174 -8.88 3.81 19.61
C VAL A 174 -7.37 3.97 19.68
N ILE A 175 -6.72 4.01 18.52
CA ILE A 175 -5.25 4.11 18.36
C ILE A 175 -4.85 5.58 18.30
N ALA A 176 -5.63 6.39 17.57
CA ALA A 176 -5.39 7.82 17.41
C ALA A 176 -6.70 8.56 17.19
N ILE A 177 -6.66 9.87 17.41
CA ILE A 177 -7.74 10.80 17.07
C ILE A 177 -7.14 11.89 16.20
N ARG A 178 -7.69 12.08 14.99
CA ARG A 178 -7.40 13.23 14.14
C ARG A 178 -8.44 14.30 14.41
N ARG A 179 -7.99 15.47 14.82
CA ARG A 179 -8.84 16.62 15.17
C ARG A 179 -8.50 17.82 14.32
N ARG A 180 -9.49 18.44 13.73
CA ARG A 180 -9.33 19.72 13.03
C ARG A 180 -9.56 20.86 14.00
N GLN A 181 -8.53 21.67 14.22
CA GLN A 181 -8.60 22.88 15.02
C GLN A 181 -8.66 24.09 14.10
N PRO A 182 -9.61 25.02 14.30
CA PRO A 182 -9.63 26.27 13.55
C PRO A 182 -8.40 27.12 13.89
N VAL A 183 -7.78 27.68 12.87
CA VAL A 183 -6.67 28.61 13.01
C VAL A 183 -7.20 30.01 12.76
N PHE A 184 -6.92 30.91 13.70
CA PHE A 184 -7.32 32.30 13.63
C PHE A 184 -6.10 33.19 13.37
N ASP A 185 -6.27 34.25 12.60
CA ASP A 185 -5.24 35.26 12.38
C ASP A 185 -5.14 36.22 13.59
N LYS A 186 -4.21 37.19 13.50
CA LYS A 186 -4.04 38.23 14.54
C LYS A 186 -5.25 39.14 14.74
N LYS A 187 -6.21 39.14 13.81
CA LYS A 187 -7.44 39.89 13.87
C LYS A 187 -8.61 39.07 14.40
N GLY A 188 -8.41 37.78 14.70
CA GLY A 188 -9.46 36.89 15.14
C GLY A 188 -10.30 36.28 14.01
N GLU A 189 -9.92 36.46 12.76
CA GLU A 189 -10.59 35.86 11.61
C GLU A 189 -10.07 34.43 11.36
N MET A 190 -11.00 33.50 11.09
CA MET A 190 -10.65 32.12 10.81
C MET A 190 -9.98 32.01 9.43
N VAL A 191 -8.70 31.64 9.41
CA VAL A 191 -7.88 31.54 8.20
C VAL A 191 -7.71 30.10 7.68
N GLY A 192 -8.22 29.11 8.41
CA GLY A 192 -8.14 27.69 8.01
C GLY A 192 -8.28 26.73 9.17
N TYR A 193 -7.87 25.48 8.91
CA TYR A 193 -7.81 24.43 9.93
C TYR A 193 -6.40 23.85 10.01
N LYS A 194 -5.95 23.58 11.23
CA LYS A 194 -4.75 22.76 11.49
C LYS A 194 -5.20 21.38 11.94
N GLU A 195 -4.61 20.36 11.39
CA GLU A 195 -4.83 18.98 11.85
C GLU A 195 -3.91 18.68 13.04
N GLU A 196 -4.49 18.16 14.11
CA GLU A 196 -3.80 17.65 15.28
C GLU A 196 -4.03 16.15 15.38
N ILE A 197 -2.96 15.39 15.63
CA ILE A 197 -3.03 13.94 15.85
C ILE A 197 -2.74 13.67 17.33
N ILE A 198 -3.72 13.10 18.03
CA ILE A 198 -3.59 12.65 19.42
C ILE A 198 -3.35 11.14 19.40
N ALA A 199 -2.11 10.69 19.60
CA ALA A 199 -1.72 9.27 19.52
C ALA A 199 -0.61 8.93 20.51
N PRO A 200 -0.77 7.94 21.42
CA PRO A 200 -2.06 7.34 21.78
C PRO A 200 -2.93 8.32 22.58
N PRO A 201 -4.25 8.31 22.39
CA PRO A 201 -5.11 9.24 23.12
C PRO A 201 -5.24 8.83 24.60
N PRO A 202 -5.05 9.77 25.54
CA PRO A 202 -5.32 9.54 26.96
C PRO A 202 -6.79 9.12 27.22
N ALA A 203 -7.02 8.33 28.25
CA ALA A 203 -8.37 7.84 28.58
C ALA A 203 -9.40 8.94 28.88
N ASN A 204 -8.95 10.11 29.32
CA ASN A 204 -9.77 11.28 29.60
C ASN A 204 -9.99 12.18 28.35
N THR A 205 -9.45 11.81 27.20
CA THR A 205 -9.69 12.57 25.96
C THR A 205 -11.16 12.54 25.61
N VAL A 206 -11.76 13.71 25.49
CA VAL A 206 -13.16 13.90 25.09
C VAL A 206 -13.25 13.89 23.56
N ILE A 207 -14.19 13.14 23.02
CA ILE A 207 -14.46 13.05 21.57
C ILE A 207 -15.31 14.26 21.15
N LEU A 208 -14.91 14.93 20.08
CA LEU A 208 -15.61 16.08 19.52
C LEU A 208 -16.30 15.71 18.18
N GLU A 209 -17.26 16.53 17.77
CA GLU A 209 -18.11 16.33 16.58
C GLU A 209 -17.32 16.05 15.27
N HIS A 210 -16.18 16.70 15.10
CA HIS A 210 -15.40 16.63 13.86
C HIS A 210 -14.15 15.74 13.98
N ASP A 211 -14.04 15.02 15.09
CA ASP A 211 -12.94 14.08 15.27
C ASP A 211 -13.08 12.89 14.29
N VAL A 212 -11.95 12.45 13.79
CA VAL A 212 -11.82 11.17 13.08
C VAL A 212 -11.04 10.22 13.97
N LEU A 213 -11.66 9.10 14.32
CA LEU A 213 -11.08 8.07 15.18
C LEU A 213 -10.35 7.06 14.31
N VAL A 214 -9.08 6.83 14.59
CA VAL A 214 -8.32 5.69 14.03
C VAL A 214 -8.47 4.55 15.02
N ILE A 215 -9.12 3.47 14.61
CA ILE A 215 -9.49 2.38 15.51
C ILE A 215 -9.05 1.03 14.96
N LEU A 216 -8.63 0.13 15.85
CA LEU A 216 -8.46 -1.29 15.57
C LEU A 216 -9.75 -2.00 15.95
N ALA A 217 -10.35 -2.71 15.00
CA ALA A 217 -11.62 -3.41 15.19
C ALA A 217 -11.64 -4.79 14.52
N PRO A 218 -12.41 -5.76 15.06
CA PRO A 218 -12.73 -7.00 14.35
C PRO A 218 -13.55 -6.71 13.08
N ASN A 219 -13.30 -7.48 12.02
CA ASN A 219 -13.95 -7.27 10.72
C ASN A 219 -15.47 -7.47 10.75
N ASP A 220 -15.99 -8.31 11.64
CA ASP A 220 -17.42 -8.55 11.85
C ASP A 220 -18.14 -7.33 12.45
N LYS A 221 -17.41 -6.42 13.11
CA LYS A 221 -17.97 -5.19 13.70
C LYS A 221 -18.09 -4.02 12.71
N LEU A 222 -17.43 -4.08 11.56
CA LEU A 222 -17.41 -2.95 10.61
C LEU A 222 -18.81 -2.55 10.13
N LYS A 223 -19.72 -3.52 9.92
CA LYS A 223 -21.11 -3.24 9.52
C LYS A 223 -21.88 -2.55 10.63
N GLU A 224 -21.73 -2.99 11.89
CA GLU A 224 -22.36 -2.35 13.04
C GLU A 224 -21.91 -0.89 13.20
N MET A 225 -20.60 -0.63 12.94
CA MET A 225 -20.04 0.71 13.04
C MET A 225 -20.56 1.68 11.97
N GLU A 226 -20.90 1.19 10.78
CA GLU A 226 -21.59 1.99 9.75
C GLU A 226 -22.97 2.49 10.20
N GLU A 227 -23.65 1.74 11.06
CA GLU A 227 -24.98 2.08 11.57
C GLU A 227 -24.94 3.08 12.74
N TRP A 228 -23.77 3.33 13.33
CA TRP A 228 -23.65 4.27 14.44
C TRP A 228 -24.03 5.70 14.00
N LYS A 229 -24.88 6.32 14.81
CA LYS A 229 -25.45 7.66 14.57
C LYS A 229 -24.78 8.73 15.43
#